data_e987f20ddc13c3a48a3ef6e30c7cbffe
#
_entry.id   e987f20ddc13c3a48a3ef6e30c7cbffe
#
_cell.length_a   1.000
_cell.length_b   1.000
_cell.length_c   1.000
_cell.angle_alpha   90.00
_cell.angle_beta   90.00
_cell.angle_gamma   90.00
#
_symmetry.space_group_name_H-M   'P 1'
#
loop_
_entity.id
_entity.type
_entity.pdbx_description
1 polymer ?
#
loop_
_entity_poly.entity_id
_entity_poly.type
_entity_poly.pdbx_seq_one_letter_code
_entity_poly.pdbx_strand_id
1 'polypeptide(L)'
;MIDIKYNGDRITISGEYIDIKAVFDCGQFFRYFPDDECDYIIARDKLLFVKNTDEALEIYPSSREEFESFWYPFLRLDMSYLDTETEFLRDDVLKKTVPVCRGMRILHQDEFETLISFIISANNNIKRIKKIIESICAAAGKKRQVGKKLYYSFPTPQTLSSLTEAQLLECGAGYRAPYIAKTANAVKDGFDLNCIYDMSYDSAKKHLCTLMGVGPKVADCILLFSYNKFEAFPVDTWVKKILKDYYAFEPKTNDEAVRFAIEKFGGNAGIAQQYLFHYIRTQSSLQK
;
A
#
# COMPACT_ATOMS: atom_id res chain seq x y z
N MET A 1 4.83 -22.27 -6.67
CA MET A 1 5.93 -21.99 -5.69
C MET A 1 6.85 -20.95 -6.32
N ILE A 2 7.22 -19.92 -5.60
CA ILE A 2 8.13 -18.87 -6.09
C ILE A 2 9.55 -19.45 -6.15
N ASP A 3 10.24 -19.22 -7.27
CA ASP A 3 11.65 -19.54 -7.49
C ASP A 3 12.47 -18.25 -7.60
N ILE A 4 13.61 -18.18 -6.91
CA ILE A 4 14.45 -16.98 -6.82
C ILE A 4 15.87 -17.32 -7.25
N LYS A 5 16.34 -16.57 -8.26
CA LYS A 5 17.71 -16.69 -8.79
C LYS A 5 18.48 -15.39 -8.53
N TYR A 6 19.67 -15.54 -7.97
CA TYR A 6 20.58 -14.45 -7.67
C TYR A 6 21.69 -14.36 -8.72
N ASN A 7 21.86 -13.19 -9.33
CA ASN A 7 22.92 -12.93 -10.32
C ASN A 7 23.58 -11.57 -10.02
N GLY A 8 24.55 -11.57 -9.14
CA GLY A 8 25.17 -10.37 -8.62
C GLY A 8 24.17 -9.54 -7.80
N ASP A 9 23.94 -8.30 -8.22
CA ASP A 9 22.96 -7.39 -7.65
C ASP A 9 21.57 -7.45 -8.32
N ARG A 10 21.40 -8.36 -9.30
CA ARG A 10 20.13 -8.61 -9.98
C ARG A 10 19.49 -9.90 -9.46
N ILE A 11 18.22 -9.82 -9.21
CA ILE A 11 17.43 -10.95 -8.70
C ILE A 11 16.27 -11.20 -9.66
N THR A 12 16.09 -12.46 -10.03
CA THR A 12 14.99 -12.92 -10.87
C THR A 12 14.04 -13.76 -10.06
N ILE A 13 12.75 -13.38 -10.07
CA ILE A 13 11.67 -14.02 -9.32
C ILE A 13 10.72 -14.64 -10.33
N SER A 14 10.52 -15.95 -10.27
CA SER A 14 9.68 -16.72 -11.20
C SER A 14 8.81 -17.76 -10.49
N GLY A 15 8.06 -18.57 -11.26
CA GLY A 15 7.22 -19.64 -10.73
C GLY A 15 5.79 -19.22 -10.41
N GLU A 16 5.58 -18.11 -9.70
CA GLU A 16 4.27 -17.46 -9.52
C GLU A 16 4.33 -16.08 -10.19
N TYR A 17 3.39 -15.80 -11.08
CA TYR A 17 3.35 -14.54 -11.80
C TYR A 17 3.10 -13.36 -10.86
N ILE A 18 3.87 -12.30 -11.01
CA ILE A 18 3.72 -11.03 -10.27
C ILE A 18 3.61 -9.90 -11.29
N ASP A 19 2.51 -9.17 -11.26
CA ASP A 19 2.30 -8.00 -12.11
C ASP A 19 2.63 -6.73 -11.34
N ILE A 20 3.81 -6.18 -11.61
CA ILE A 20 4.28 -4.95 -10.95
C ILE A 20 3.32 -3.79 -11.14
N LYS A 21 2.73 -3.66 -12.31
CA LYS A 21 1.78 -2.58 -12.59
C LYS A 21 0.49 -2.76 -11.77
N ALA A 22 -0.06 -3.97 -11.73
CA ALA A 22 -1.23 -4.27 -10.90
C ALA A 22 -0.93 -4.05 -9.41
N VAL A 23 0.27 -4.45 -8.93
CA VAL A 23 0.69 -4.27 -7.55
C VAL A 23 0.79 -2.79 -7.16
N PHE A 24 1.39 -1.94 -7.99
CA PHE A 24 1.69 -0.55 -7.62
C PHE A 24 0.66 0.47 -8.08
N ASP A 25 -0.17 0.16 -9.09
CA ASP A 25 -1.23 1.07 -9.57
C ASP A 25 -2.57 0.88 -8.85
N CYS A 26 -2.73 -0.12 -7.97
CA CYS A 26 -3.97 -0.36 -7.25
C CYS A 26 -4.24 0.62 -6.09
N GLY A 27 -3.34 1.58 -5.84
CA GLY A 27 -3.53 2.64 -4.84
C GLY A 27 -3.13 2.26 -3.42
N GLN A 28 -2.41 1.16 -3.24
CA GLN A 28 -1.84 0.74 -1.96
C GLN A 28 -0.48 1.39 -1.66
N PHE A 29 0.24 1.85 -2.71
CA PHE A 29 1.58 2.40 -2.61
C PHE A 29 1.73 3.63 -3.50
N PHE A 30 2.52 4.66 -3.07
CA PHE A 30 2.55 5.93 -3.76
C PHE A 30 3.92 6.33 -4.32
N ARG A 31 4.96 5.57 -4.02
CA ARG A 31 6.33 5.85 -4.48
C ARG A 31 6.81 4.86 -5.56
N TYR A 32 5.91 4.56 -6.49
CA TYR A 32 6.17 3.85 -7.73
C TYR A 32 6.24 4.84 -8.88
N PHE A 33 7.26 4.72 -9.71
CA PHE A 33 7.60 5.62 -10.80
C PHE A 33 7.80 4.81 -12.08
N PRO A 34 6.82 4.81 -12.98
CA PRO A 34 7.00 4.29 -14.34
C PRO A 34 8.09 5.09 -15.07
N ASP A 35 8.97 4.40 -15.81
CA ASP A 35 10.05 4.99 -16.56
C ASP A 35 10.24 4.18 -17.87
N ASP A 36 10.59 4.84 -18.98
CA ASP A 36 10.69 4.21 -20.30
C ASP A 36 11.73 3.09 -20.36
N GLU A 37 12.80 3.18 -19.56
CA GLU A 37 13.85 2.17 -19.51
C GLU A 37 13.53 1.05 -18.52
N CYS A 38 13.12 1.42 -17.31
CA CYS A 38 12.80 0.48 -16.23
C CYS A 38 12.07 1.20 -15.11
N ASP A 39 10.92 0.67 -14.71
CA ASP A 39 10.17 1.18 -13.57
C ASP A 39 10.99 1.08 -12.30
N TYR A 40 10.74 1.99 -11.34
CA TYR A 40 11.39 1.91 -10.05
C TYR A 40 10.46 2.25 -8.89
N ILE A 41 10.77 1.72 -7.74
CA ILE A 41 10.09 1.98 -6.48
C ILE A 41 11.05 2.53 -5.45
N ILE A 42 10.53 3.34 -4.54
CA ILE A 42 11.28 3.81 -3.38
C ILE A 42 10.48 3.44 -2.14
N ALA A 43 11.04 2.61 -1.26
CA ALA A 43 10.43 2.23 0.00
C ALA A 43 11.41 2.52 1.14
N ARG A 44 10.98 3.29 2.14
CA ARG A 44 11.85 3.83 3.20
C ARG A 44 13.02 4.63 2.62
N ASP A 45 14.21 4.07 2.70
CA ASP A 45 15.45 4.68 2.24
C ASP A 45 16.09 3.93 1.05
N LYS A 46 15.38 2.97 0.45
CA LYS A 46 15.85 2.07 -0.60
C LYS A 46 15.16 2.34 -1.92
N LEU A 47 15.92 2.25 -3.02
CA LEU A 47 15.40 2.31 -4.37
C LEU A 47 15.67 0.97 -5.07
N LEU A 48 14.65 0.47 -5.75
CA LEU A 48 14.72 -0.76 -6.52
C LEU A 48 14.15 -0.51 -7.91
N PHE A 49 14.91 -0.86 -8.94
CA PHE A 49 14.40 -0.99 -10.30
C PHE A 49 13.65 -2.31 -10.43
N VAL A 50 12.51 -2.28 -11.12
CA VAL A 50 11.61 -3.43 -11.26
C VAL A 50 11.17 -3.56 -12.70
N LYS A 51 11.23 -4.77 -13.26
CA LYS A 51 10.86 -5.03 -14.64
C LYS A 51 10.16 -6.37 -14.77
N ASN A 52 8.93 -6.37 -15.26
CA ASN A 52 8.29 -7.60 -15.70
C ASN A 52 8.89 -8.05 -17.05
N THR A 53 9.19 -9.33 -17.14
CA THR A 53 9.40 -10.06 -18.38
C THR A 53 8.23 -11.04 -18.59
N ASP A 54 8.19 -11.75 -19.70
CA ASP A 54 7.10 -12.70 -19.99
C ASP A 54 7.03 -13.82 -18.94
N GLU A 55 8.15 -14.19 -18.31
CA GLU A 55 8.24 -15.35 -17.43
C GLU A 55 8.60 -14.99 -15.97
N ALA A 56 9.05 -13.77 -15.70
CA ALA A 56 9.62 -13.42 -14.40
C ALA A 56 9.52 -11.93 -14.06
N LEU A 57 9.71 -11.62 -12.79
CA LEU A 57 10.00 -10.29 -12.30
C LEU A 57 11.50 -10.16 -12.05
N GLU A 58 12.15 -9.21 -12.70
CA GLU A 58 13.53 -8.82 -12.45
C GLU A 58 13.57 -7.58 -11.55
N ILE A 59 14.46 -7.61 -10.56
CA ILE A 59 14.69 -6.49 -9.65
C ILE A 59 16.19 -6.24 -9.45
N TYR A 60 16.59 -4.97 -9.30
CA TYR A 60 17.97 -4.54 -9.04
C TYR A 60 18.05 -3.06 -8.64
N PRO A 61 19.16 -2.55 -8.04
CA PRO A 61 20.19 -3.39 -7.41
C PRO A 61 19.72 -3.85 -6.02
N SER A 62 20.04 -5.06 -5.67
CA SER A 62 19.86 -5.56 -4.30
C SER A 62 20.88 -6.65 -4.00
N SER A 63 21.52 -6.59 -2.84
CA SER A 63 22.26 -7.74 -2.34
C SER A 63 21.28 -8.83 -1.92
N ARG A 64 21.74 -10.07 -1.83
CA ARG A 64 20.94 -11.19 -1.34
C ARG A 64 20.39 -10.90 0.08
N GLU A 65 21.24 -10.39 0.96
CA GLU A 65 20.87 -10.06 2.34
C GLU A 65 19.77 -8.97 2.39
N GLU A 66 19.92 -7.89 1.60
CA GLU A 66 18.89 -6.84 1.51
C GLU A 66 17.60 -7.37 0.94
N PHE A 67 17.68 -8.22 -0.09
CA PHE A 67 16.49 -8.82 -0.67
C PHE A 67 15.74 -9.68 0.35
N GLU A 68 16.44 -10.63 1.00
CA GLU A 68 15.82 -11.55 1.96
C GLU A 68 15.25 -10.84 3.19
N SER A 69 15.94 -9.78 3.67
CA SER A 69 15.51 -9.06 4.89
C SER A 69 14.49 -7.94 4.64
N PHE A 70 14.43 -7.36 3.42
CA PHE A 70 13.60 -6.20 3.14
C PHE A 70 12.64 -6.43 1.95
N TRP A 71 13.16 -6.71 0.74
CA TRP A 71 12.31 -6.76 -0.44
C TRP A 71 11.43 -8.00 -0.52
N TYR A 72 11.91 -9.15 -0.03
CA TYR A 72 11.14 -10.40 0.01
C TYR A 72 9.86 -10.27 0.85
N PRO A 73 9.91 -9.82 2.12
CA PRO A 73 8.70 -9.54 2.88
C PRO A 73 7.91 -8.35 2.31
N PHE A 74 8.55 -7.28 1.85
CA PHE A 74 7.86 -6.12 1.26
C PHE A 74 6.98 -6.50 0.07
N LEU A 75 7.49 -7.33 -0.85
CA LEU A 75 6.76 -7.83 -2.02
C LEU A 75 5.84 -9.01 -1.69
N ARG A 76 5.77 -9.47 -0.46
CA ARG A 76 4.95 -10.60 0.00
C ARG A 76 5.24 -11.88 -0.77
N LEU A 77 6.51 -12.17 -0.98
CA LEU A 77 6.94 -13.40 -1.64
C LEU A 77 6.86 -14.62 -0.70
N ASP A 78 6.63 -14.40 0.57
CA ASP A 78 6.38 -15.37 1.64
C ASP A 78 4.98 -16.01 1.57
N MET A 79 4.07 -15.45 0.75
CA MET A 79 2.67 -15.89 0.65
C MET A 79 2.31 -16.24 -0.79
N SER A 80 1.69 -17.42 -1.00
CA SER A 80 1.07 -17.77 -2.29
C SER A 80 -0.32 -17.14 -2.39
N TYR A 81 -0.61 -16.55 -3.54
CA TYR A 81 -1.93 -16.01 -3.85
C TYR A 81 -2.83 -17.01 -4.59
N LEU A 82 -2.30 -18.15 -5.00
CA LEU A 82 -3.04 -19.16 -5.76
C LEU A 82 -4.23 -19.74 -4.97
N ASP A 83 -4.06 -19.95 -3.67
CA ASP A 83 -5.13 -20.46 -2.80
C ASP A 83 -6.23 -19.40 -2.63
N THR A 84 -5.84 -18.14 -2.41
CA THR A 84 -6.76 -17.01 -2.31
C THR A 84 -7.54 -16.79 -3.60
N GLU A 85 -6.86 -16.84 -4.76
CA GLU A 85 -7.51 -16.75 -6.08
C GLU A 85 -8.47 -17.91 -6.32
N THR A 86 -8.10 -19.13 -5.91
CA THR A 86 -8.97 -20.32 -6.00
C THR A 86 -10.24 -20.15 -5.16
N GLU A 87 -10.12 -19.54 -3.97
CA GLU A 87 -11.26 -19.18 -3.14
C GLU A 87 -12.15 -18.13 -3.85
N PHE A 88 -11.55 -17.10 -4.43
CA PHE A 88 -12.27 -16.03 -5.13
C PHE A 88 -13.02 -16.50 -6.36
N LEU A 89 -12.58 -17.56 -7.02
CA LEU A 89 -13.29 -18.17 -8.16
C LEU A 89 -14.66 -18.76 -7.76
N ARG A 90 -14.93 -18.97 -6.47
CA ARG A 90 -16.23 -19.45 -5.95
C ARG A 90 -17.27 -18.33 -5.81
N ASP A 91 -16.86 -17.07 -5.83
CA ASP A 91 -17.75 -15.91 -5.75
C ASP A 91 -18.05 -15.38 -7.16
N ASP A 92 -19.33 -15.13 -7.47
CA ASP A 92 -19.78 -14.75 -8.82
C ASP A 92 -19.27 -13.38 -9.29
N VAL A 93 -18.86 -12.54 -8.38
CA VAL A 93 -18.28 -11.22 -8.67
C VAL A 93 -16.77 -11.32 -8.73
N LEU A 94 -16.13 -11.87 -7.70
CA LEU A 94 -14.66 -11.98 -7.61
C LEU A 94 -14.07 -12.84 -8.73
N LYS A 95 -14.75 -13.90 -9.19
CA LYS A 95 -14.28 -14.70 -10.33
C LYS A 95 -14.03 -13.86 -11.59
N LYS A 96 -14.73 -12.72 -11.77
CA LYS A 96 -14.50 -11.78 -12.86
C LYS A 96 -13.28 -10.91 -12.65
N THR A 97 -12.87 -10.71 -11.41
CA THR A 97 -11.72 -9.89 -11.06
C THR A 97 -10.40 -10.64 -11.18
N VAL A 98 -10.39 -11.94 -10.87
CA VAL A 98 -9.18 -12.77 -10.84
C VAL A 98 -8.35 -12.67 -12.12
N PRO A 99 -8.91 -12.79 -13.35
CA PRO A 99 -8.11 -12.67 -14.57
C PRO A 99 -7.47 -11.28 -14.77
N VAL A 100 -8.13 -10.22 -14.29
CA VAL A 100 -7.67 -8.81 -14.41
C VAL A 100 -6.65 -8.47 -13.35
N CYS A 101 -6.76 -9.09 -12.18
CA CYS A 101 -5.91 -8.85 -11.02
C CYS A 101 -4.80 -9.90 -10.86
N ARG A 102 -4.63 -10.79 -11.85
CA ARG A 102 -3.62 -11.85 -11.79
C ARG A 102 -2.23 -11.26 -11.50
N GLY A 103 -1.57 -11.80 -10.49
CA GLY A 103 -0.24 -11.33 -10.05
C GLY A 103 -0.25 -10.09 -9.17
N MET A 104 -1.43 -9.56 -8.83
CA MET A 104 -1.54 -8.50 -7.83
C MET A 104 -1.31 -9.06 -6.43
N ARG A 105 -0.55 -8.34 -5.60
CA ARG A 105 -0.24 -8.69 -4.22
C ARG A 105 -0.48 -7.50 -3.30
N ILE A 106 -0.83 -7.79 -2.06
CA ILE A 106 -0.84 -6.78 -0.99
C ILE A 106 0.60 -6.66 -0.48
N LEU A 107 1.18 -5.47 -0.58
CA LEU A 107 2.52 -5.20 -0.08
C LEU A 107 2.55 -5.21 1.46
N HIS A 108 3.73 -5.53 2.03
CA HIS A 108 4.01 -5.32 3.44
C HIS A 108 4.90 -4.08 3.59
N GLN A 109 4.25 -2.94 3.77
CA GLN A 109 4.89 -1.63 3.75
C GLN A 109 5.35 -1.21 5.15
N ASP A 110 6.29 -0.25 5.19
CA ASP A 110 6.72 0.39 6.44
C ASP A 110 5.55 1.10 7.13
N GLU A 111 5.43 0.93 8.43
CA GLU A 111 4.30 1.38 9.24
C GLU A 111 4.18 2.91 9.25
N PHE A 112 5.31 3.60 9.41
CA PHE A 112 5.30 5.06 9.49
C PHE A 112 5.11 5.70 8.11
N GLU A 113 5.76 5.18 7.07
CA GLU A 113 5.57 5.65 5.70
C GLU A 113 4.10 5.46 5.27
N THR A 114 3.51 4.31 5.58
CA THR A 114 2.10 4.02 5.28
C THR A 114 1.16 4.92 6.06
N LEU A 115 1.38 5.10 7.36
CA LEU A 115 0.59 5.98 8.23
C LEU A 115 0.51 7.41 7.66
N ILE A 116 1.64 8.01 7.37
CA ILE A 116 1.70 9.39 6.85
C ILE A 116 1.13 9.46 5.43
N SER A 117 1.44 8.49 4.58
CA SER A 117 0.94 8.43 3.20
C SER A 117 -0.59 8.32 3.13
N PHE A 118 -1.20 7.54 4.03
CA PHE A 118 -2.67 7.41 4.07
C PHE A 118 -3.36 8.59 4.76
N ILE A 119 -2.73 9.31 5.67
CA ILE A 119 -3.21 10.63 6.12
C ILE A 119 -3.24 11.61 4.92
N ILE A 120 -2.18 11.63 4.11
CA ILE A 120 -2.12 12.47 2.90
C ILE A 120 -3.18 12.04 1.88
N SER A 121 -3.51 10.77 1.80
CA SER A 121 -4.49 10.20 0.85
C SER A 121 -5.93 10.59 1.13
N ALA A 122 -6.27 10.98 2.37
CA ALA A 122 -7.64 11.32 2.76
C ALA A 122 -8.22 12.44 1.89
N ASN A 123 -9.34 12.18 1.18
CA ASN A 123 -9.99 13.13 0.27
C ASN A 123 -9.00 13.76 -0.75
N ASN A 124 -8.21 12.92 -1.44
CA ASN A 124 -7.17 13.36 -2.36
C ASN A 124 -7.11 12.44 -3.60
N ASN A 125 -6.37 12.82 -4.63
CA ASN A 125 -6.13 11.99 -5.80
C ASN A 125 -4.67 11.50 -5.85
N ILE A 126 -4.43 10.37 -6.50
CA ILE A 126 -3.13 9.68 -6.52
C ILE A 126 -2.01 10.60 -7.02
N LYS A 127 -2.23 11.37 -8.09
CA LYS A 127 -1.22 12.27 -8.66
C LYS A 127 -0.77 13.33 -7.65
N ARG A 128 -1.73 13.91 -6.91
CA ARG A 128 -1.44 14.91 -5.88
C ARG A 128 -0.81 14.27 -4.64
N ILE A 129 -1.26 13.08 -4.23
CA ILE A 129 -0.67 12.33 -3.11
C ILE A 129 0.83 12.09 -3.38
N LYS A 130 1.18 11.53 -4.53
CA LYS A 130 2.58 11.30 -4.94
C LYS A 130 3.41 12.58 -4.86
N LYS A 131 2.89 13.70 -5.40
CA LYS A 131 3.59 15.00 -5.36
C LYS A 131 3.85 15.49 -3.93
N ILE A 132 2.86 15.39 -3.04
CA ILE A 132 3.00 15.81 -1.64
C ILE A 132 4.04 14.93 -0.92
N ILE A 133 3.97 13.61 -1.09
CA ILE A 133 4.93 12.68 -0.48
C ILE A 133 6.36 13.02 -0.92
N GLU A 134 6.61 13.18 -2.22
CA GLU A 134 7.94 13.51 -2.72
C GLU A 134 8.42 14.89 -2.24
N SER A 135 7.53 15.88 -2.12
CA SER A 135 7.88 17.19 -1.54
C SER A 135 8.29 17.08 -0.08
N ILE A 136 7.57 16.28 0.72
CA ILE A 136 7.91 16.00 2.13
C ILE A 136 9.23 15.23 2.21
N CYS A 137 9.45 14.23 1.36
CA CYS A 137 10.72 13.50 1.30
C CYS A 137 11.89 14.42 0.96
N ALA A 138 11.71 15.35 0.02
CA ALA A 138 12.73 16.34 -0.32
C ALA A 138 13.03 17.34 0.82
N ALA A 139 12.02 17.68 1.63
CA ALA A 139 12.15 18.61 2.73
C ALA A 139 12.78 17.98 4.01
N ALA A 140 12.48 16.71 4.30
CA ALA A 140 12.86 16.06 5.57
C ALA A 140 13.57 14.71 5.42
N GLY A 141 13.61 14.14 4.23
CA GLY A 141 14.30 12.88 3.93
C GLY A 141 15.79 13.08 3.65
N LYS A 142 16.54 11.99 3.67
CA LYS A 142 17.97 11.99 3.32
C LYS A 142 18.13 11.82 1.82
N LYS A 143 18.95 12.67 1.20
CA LYS A 143 19.34 12.51 -0.22
C LYS A 143 20.16 11.24 -0.41
N ARG A 144 19.78 10.44 -1.40
CA ARG A 144 20.37 9.14 -1.74
C ARG A 144 20.63 9.05 -3.24
N GLN A 145 21.43 8.08 -3.64
CA GLN A 145 21.75 7.81 -5.06
C GLN A 145 21.92 6.32 -5.31
N VAL A 146 21.33 5.84 -6.40
CA VAL A 146 21.55 4.50 -6.96
C VAL A 146 21.87 4.66 -8.44
N GLY A 147 23.05 4.28 -8.85
CA GLY A 147 23.54 4.58 -10.20
C GLY A 147 23.50 6.09 -10.48
N LYS A 148 22.80 6.49 -11.52
CA LYS A 148 22.58 7.91 -11.88
C LYS A 148 21.31 8.51 -11.24
N LYS A 149 20.46 7.69 -10.60
CA LYS A 149 19.17 8.12 -10.05
C LYS A 149 19.35 8.71 -8.66
N LEU A 150 19.02 9.99 -8.52
CA LEU A 150 18.95 10.69 -7.24
C LEU A 150 17.54 10.59 -6.68
N TYR A 151 17.42 10.36 -5.38
CA TYR A 151 16.12 10.31 -4.67
C TYR A 151 16.28 10.72 -3.21
N TYR A 152 15.15 10.87 -2.51
CA TYR A 152 15.12 11.13 -1.08
C TYR A 152 14.46 9.95 -0.35
N SER A 153 15.02 9.56 0.81
CA SER A 153 14.37 8.59 1.68
C SER A 153 13.04 9.14 2.22
N PHE A 154 12.13 8.26 2.63
CA PHE A 154 11.04 8.71 3.47
C PHE A 154 11.60 9.25 4.79
N PRO A 155 11.08 10.36 5.35
CA PRO A 155 11.59 10.92 6.60
C PRO A 155 11.26 10.00 7.78
N THR A 156 12.15 9.99 8.78
CA THR A 156 11.85 9.33 10.07
C THR A 156 10.86 10.18 10.88
N PRO A 157 10.19 9.63 11.93
CA PRO A 157 9.36 10.42 12.83
C PRO A 157 10.09 11.66 13.37
N GLN A 158 11.38 11.53 13.71
CA GLN A 158 12.22 12.62 14.21
C GLN A 158 12.41 13.73 13.18
N THR A 159 12.73 13.36 11.92
CA THR A 159 12.98 14.38 10.89
C THR A 159 11.68 15.00 10.38
N LEU A 160 10.59 14.21 10.28
CA LEU A 160 9.31 14.75 9.87
C LEU A 160 8.72 15.70 10.92
N SER A 161 8.83 15.37 12.21
CA SER A 161 8.35 16.22 13.30
C SER A 161 9.11 17.54 13.45
N SER A 162 10.28 17.67 12.82
CA SER A 162 11.02 18.94 12.79
C SER A 162 10.46 19.95 11.79
N LEU A 163 9.63 19.51 10.84
CA LEU A 163 8.94 20.42 9.91
C LEU A 163 7.80 21.16 10.62
N THR A 164 7.75 22.47 10.42
CA THR A 164 6.62 23.29 10.86
C THR A 164 5.38 23.01 9.99
N GLU A 165 4.20 23.36 10.50
CA GLU A 165 2.97 23.29 9.70
C GLU A 165 3.06 24.17 8.43
N ALA A 166 3.73 25.32 8.48
CA ALA A 166 3.97 26.18 7.32
C ALA A 166 4.79 25.47 6.23
N GLN A 167 5.87 24.78 6.60
CA GLN A 167 6.67 23.97 5.67
C GLN A 167 5.88 22.80 5.08
N LEU A 168 5.03 22.15 5.87
CA LEU A 168 4.13 21.11 5.37
C LEU A 168 3.06 21.67 4.42
N LEU A 169 2.59 22.90 4.63
CA LEU A 169 1.71 23.60 3.69
C LEU A 169 2.43 23.90 2.36
N GLU A 170 3.69 24.32 2.42
CA GLU A 170 4.55 24.52 1.23
C GLU A 170 4.75 23.21 0.44
N CYS A 171 4.84 22.06 1.13
CA CYS A 171 4.85 20.74 0.50
C CYS A 171 3.51 20.36 -0.16
N GLY A 172 2.47 21.18 0.01
CA GLY A 172 1.15 20.97 -0.60
C GLY A 172 0.18 20.13 0.25
N ALA A 173 0.50 19.87 1.53
CA ALA A 173 -0.33 19.06 2.42
C ALA A 173 -1.73 19.65 2.65
N GLY A 174 -1.89 20.99 2.53
CA GLY A 174 -3.14 21.68 2.74
C GLY A 174 -3.65 21.47 4.18
N TYR A 175 -4.96 21.25 4.37
CA TYR A 175 -5.57 21.05 5.70
C TYR A 175 -5.02 19.82 6.45
N ARG A 176 -4.21 18.97 5.82
CA ARG A 176 -3.58 17.80 6.44
C ARG A 176 -2.27 18.14 7.15
N ALA A 177 -1.72 19.34 6.93
CA ALA A 177 -0.46 19.76 7.57
C ALA A 177 -0.48 19.58 9.09
N PRO A 178 -1.49 20.07 9.86
CA PRO A 178 -1.57 19.82 11.28
C PRO A 178 -1.73 18.33 11.65
N TYR A 179 -2.37 17.52 10.80
CA TYR A 179 -2.52 16.08 11.04
C TYR A 179 -1.17 15.36 10.94
N ILE A 180 -0.42 15.66 9.87
CA ILE A 180 0.92 15.11 9.66
C ILE A 180 1.86 15.52 10.79
N ALA A 181 1.90 16.80 11.14
CA ALA A 181 2.76 17.32 12.20
C ALA A 181 2.45 16.66 13.57
N LYS A 182 1.18 16.61 13.97
CA LYS A 182 0.77 16.03 15.25
C LYS A 182 1.00 14.53 15.31
N THR A 183 0.73 13.81 14.23
CA THR A 183 0.97 12.36 14.16
C THR A 183 2.46 12.03 14.15
N ALA A 184 3.29 12.78 13.43
CA ALA A 184 4.74 12.61 13.46
C ALA A 184 5.31 12.86 14.88
N ASN A 185 4.82 13.89 15.57
CA ASN A 185 5.21 14.16 16.97
C ASN A 185 4.74 13.02 17.90
N ALA A 186 3.50 12.54 17.78
CA ALA A 186 3.00 11.45 18.61
C ALA A 186 3.86 10.19 18.49
N VAL A 187 4.26 9.81 17.27
CA VAL A 187 5.13 8.64 17.05
C VAL A 187 6.54 8.91 17.59
N LYS A 188 7.10 10.09 17.36
CA LYS A 188 8.39 10.49 17.93
C LYS A 188 8.37 10.45 19.46
N ASP A 189 7.27 10.85 20.08
CA ASP A 189 7.14 10.99 21.54
C ASP A 189 6.68 9.69 22.21
N GLY A 190 6.61 8.55 21.47
CA GLY A 190 6.46 7.23 22.04
C GLY A 190 5.15 6.51 21.70
N PHE A 191 4.36 6.97 20.73
CA PHE A 191 3.29 6.13 20.17
C PHE A 191 3.95 4.93 19.47
N ASP A 192 3.82 3.77 20.08
CA ASP A 192 4.50 2.55 19.62
C ASP A 192 3.70 1.90 18.46
N LEU A 193 4.24 2.01 17.26
CA LEU A 193 3.68 1.36 16.07
C LEU A 193 3.87 -0.15 16.09
N ASN A 194 4.89 -0.69 16.80
CA ASN A 194 5.16 -2.13 16.80
C ASN A 194 4.14 -2.92 17.62
N CYS A 195 3.58 -2.33 18.69
CA CYS A 195 2.59 -3.03 19.52
C CYS A 195 1.31 -3.43 18.73
N ILE A 196 1.06 -2.78 17.59
CA ILE A 196 -0.11 -3.05 16.73
C ILE A 196 -0.08 -4.46 16.13
N TYR A 197 1.10 -5.03 15.91
CA TYR A 197 1.23 -6.40 15.40
C TYR A 197 0.54 -7.43 16.28
N ASP A 198 0.64 -7.25 17.61
CA ASP A 198 0.09 -8.18 18.61
C ASP A 198 -1.38 -7.90 18.97
N MET A 199 -1.95 -6.79 18.47
CA MET A 199 -3.34 -6.44 18.71
C MET A 199 -4.30 -7.19 17.78
N SER A 200 -5.52 -7.47 18.28
CA SER A 200 -6.63 -7.84 17.39
C SER A 200 -6.96 -6.69 16.43
N TYR A 201 -7.59 -7.00 15.29
CA TYR A 201 -8.00 -5.99 14.30
C TYR A 201 -8.78 -4.84 14.93
N ASP A 202 -9.80 -5.14 15.74
CA ASP A 202 -10.64 -4.10 16.36
C ASP A 202 -9.85 -3.22 17.35
N SER A 203 -8.97 -3.80 18.14
CA SER A 203 -8.12 -3.08 19.09
C SER A 203 -7.10 -2.22 18.34
N ALA A 204 -6.46 -2.76 17.32
CA ALA A 204 -5.50 -2.06 16.47
C ALA A 204 -6.15 -0.87 15.73
N LYS A 205 -7.35 -1.07 15.19
CA LYS A 205 -8.13 -0.02 14.52
C LYS A 205 -8.48 1.13 15.48
N LYS A 206 -8.97 0.80 16.68
CA LYS A 206 -9.27 1.80 17.72
C LYS A 206 -8.01 2.53 18.15
N HIS A 207 -6.89 1.83 18.32
CA HIS A 207 -5.61 2.41 18.71
C HIS A 207 -5.11 3.40 17.65
N LEU A 208 -5.09 3.02 16.37
CA LEU A 208 -4.71 3.90 15.27
C LEU A 208 -5.62 5.13 15.15
N CYS A 209 -6.92 4.99 15.39
CA CYS A 209 -7.87 6.11 15.34
C CYS A 209 -7.66 7.16 16.45
N THR A 210 -6.79 6.93 17.42
CA THR A 210 -6.40 7.97 18.39
C THR A 210 -5.43 8.99 17.80
N LEU A 211 -4.78 8.66 16.69
CA LEU A 211 -3.87 9.56 15.98
C LEU A 211 -4.65 10.60 15.16
N MET A 212 -4.13 11.85 15.17
CA MET A 212 -4.76 12.94 14.42
C MET A 212 -4.72 12.66 12.91
N GLY A 213 -5.88 12.76 12.26
CA GLY A 213 -6.03 12.50 10.82
C GLY A 213 -6.21 11.02 10.45
N VAL A 214 -6.26 10.12 11.43
CA VAL A 214 -6.54 8.70 11.23
C VAL A 214 -8.00 8.41 11.60
N GLY A 215 -8.86 8.34 10.58
CA GLY A 215 -10.23 7.84 10.73
C GLY A 215 -10.31 6.34 10.40
N PRO A 216 -11.51 5.70 10.56
CA PRO A 216 -11.68 4.26 10.35
C PRO A 216 -11.14 3.74 9.01
N LYS A 217 -11.40 4.44 7.89
CA LYS A 217 -10.90 4.05 6.56
C LYS A 217 -9.37 4.12 6.46
N VAL A 218 -8.76 5.15 7.05
CA VAL A 218 -7.29 5.30 7.05
C VAL A 218 -6.66 4.21 7.91
N ALA A 219 -7.24 3.92 9.07
CA ALA A 219 -6.81 2.83 9.94
C ALA A 219 -6.86 1.46 9.21
N ASP A 220 -7.96 1.17 8.49
CA ASP A 220 -8.09 -0.07 7.70
C ASP A 220 -7.00 -0.18 6.62
N CYS A 221 -6.67 0.92 5.92
CA CYS A 221 -5.57 0.92 4.96
C CYS A 221 -4.22 0.62 5.63
N ILE A 222 -3.93 1.24 6.77
CA ILE A 222 -2.68 1.02 7.50
C ILE A 222 -2.60 -0.44 7.97
N LEU A 223 -3.66 -0.97 8.54
CA LEU A 223 -3.74 -2.35 9.02
C LEU A 223 -3.55 -3.37 7.90
N LEU A 224 -4.18 -3.13 6.75
CA LEU A 224 -4.07 -4.00 5.58
C LEU A 224 -2.66 -3.99 5.00
N PHE A 225 -2.08 -2.80 4.79
CA PHE A 225 -0.86 -2.66 4.02
C PHE A 225 0.44 -2.71 4.83
N SER A 226 0.37 -2.63 6.17
CA SER A 226 1.56 -2.69 7.03
C SER A 226 1.50 -3.77 8.10
N TYR A 227 0.32 -4.19 8.56
CA TYR A 227 0.20 -5.08 9.71
C TYR A 227 -0.39 -6.46 9.40
N ASN A 228 -0.55 -6.79 8.11
CA ASN A 228 -1.06 -8.11 7.70
C ASN A 228 -2.46 -8.45 8.24
N LYS A 229 -3.25 -7.43 8.60
CA LYS A 229 -4.63 -7.62 9.02
C LYS A 229 -5.51 -7.70 7.76
N PHE A 230 -5.49 -8.86 7.08
CA PHE A 230 -6.20 -9.05 5.81
C PHE A 230 -7.72 -9.04 5.94
N GLU A 231 -8.25 -9.11 7.15
CA GLU A 231 -9.65 -8.85 7.46
C GLU A 231 -10.03 -7.36 7.38
N ALA A 232 -9.04 -6.44 7.36
CA ALA A 232 -9.27 -5.02 7.21
C ALA A 232 -9.87 -4.69 5.84
N PHE A 233 -11.00 -3.99 5.83
CA PHE A 233 -11.75 -3.66 4.62
C PHE A 233 -11.94 -2.15 4.50
N PRO A 234 -11.00 -1.44 3.85
CA PRO A 234 -11.08 0.02 3.69
C PRO A 234 -12.31 0.44 2.89
N VAL A 235 -13.29 1.06 3.54
CA VAL A 235 -14.54 1.49 2.91
C VAL A 235 -14.45 2.93 2.44
N ASP A 236 -14.46 3.14 1.13
CA ASP A 236 -14.61 4.44 0.49
C ASP A 236 -15.87 4.50 -0.39
N THR A 237 -16.05 5.58 -1.14
CA THR A 237 -17.20 5.76 -2.03
C THR A 237 -17.24 4.73 -3.16
N TRP A 238 -16.10 4.29 -3.66
CA TRP A 238 -16.00 3.26 -4.69
C TRP A 238 -16.40 1.90 -4.15
N VAL A 239 -15.92 1.54 -2.96
CA VAL A 239 -16.29 0.29 -2.29
C VAL A 239 -17.80 0.23 -2.03
N LYS A 240 -18.41 1.31 -1.54
CA LYS A 240 -19.86 1.37 -1.38
C LYS A 240 -20.62 1.15 -2.68
N LYS A 241 -20.15 1.76 -3.78
CA LYS A 241 -20.71 1.55 -5.10
C LYS A 241 -20.58 0.10 -5.55
N ILE A 242 -19.41 -0.53 -5.32
CA ILE A 242 -19.18 -1.93 -5.63
C ILE A 242 -20.18 -2.83 -4.87
N LEU A 243 -20.32 -2.63 -3.58
CA LEU A 243 -21.25 -3.42 -2.75
C LEU A 243 -22.69 -3.28 -3.24
N LYS A 244 -23.10 -2.07 -3.61
CA LYS A 244 -24.43 -1.83 -4.17
C LYS A 244 -24.61 -2.47 -5.55
N ASP A 245 -23.73 -2.19 -6.49
CA ASP A 245 -23.92 -2.52 -7.91
C ASP A 245 -23.66 -4.02 -8.20
N TYR A 246 -22.78 -4.66 -7.46
CA TYR A 246 -22.35 -6.04 -7.74
C TYR A 246 -22.86 -7.05 -6.71
N TYR A 247 -23.12 -6.63 -5.46
CA TYR A 247 -23.60 -7.52 -4.40
C TYR A 247 -25.03 -7.21 -3.96
N ALA A 248 -25.69 -6.22 -4.60
CA ALA A 248 -27.02 -5.74 -4.22
C ALA A 248 -27.13 -5.39 -2.71
N PHE A 249 -26.01 -4.95 -2.10
CA PHE A 249 -25.91 -4.60 -0.70
C PHE A 249 -25.58 -3.12 -0.55
N GLU A 250 -26.49 -2.37 0.06
CA GLU A 250 -26.35 -0.93 0.32
C GLU A 250 -26.15 -0.68 1.82
N PRO A 251 -24.90 -0.63 2.31
CA PRO A 251 -24.61 -0.46 3.72
C PRO A 251 -25.01 0.94 4.20
N LYS A 252 -25.70 1.04 5.34
CA LYS A 252 -26.02 2.31 5.99
C LYS A 252 -24.82 2.94 6.67
N THR A 253 -23.90 2.10 7.16
CA THR A 253 -22.66 2.51 7.84
C THR A 253 -21.44 1.81 7.24
N ASN A 254 -20.24 2.36 7.50
CA ASN A 254 -19.00 1.68 7.10
C ASN A 254 -18.81 0.36 7.85
N ASP A 255 -19.25 0.29 9.11
CA ASP A 255 -19.15 -0.93 9.92
C ASP A 255 -20.04 -2.05 9.38
N GLU A 256 -21.21 -1.73 8.82
CA GLU A 256 -22.03 -2.71 8.10
C GLU A 256 -21.32 -3.25 6.87
N ALA A 257 -20.62 -2.38 6.10
CA ALA A 257 -19.85 -2.81 4.95
C ALA A 257 -18.69 -3.74 5.34
N VAL A 258 -17.99 -3.41 6.43
CA VAL A 258 -16.90 -4.24 6.96
C VAL A 258 -17.42 -5.59 7.42
N ARG A 259 -18.52 -5.63 8.20
CA ARG A 259 -19.14 -6.90 8.64
C ARG A 259 -19.54 -7.77 7.46
N PHE A 260 -20.26 -7.19 6.48
CA PHE A 260 -20.62 -7.91 5.25
C PHE A 260 -19.38 -8.52 4.57
N ALA A 261 -18.30 -7.74 4.45
CA ALA A 261 -17.08 -8.22 3.80
C ALA A 261 -16.40 -9.36 4.57
N ILE A 262 -16.31 -9.26 5.90
CA ILE A 262 -15.74 -10.31 6.75
C ILE A 262 -16.61 -11.59 6.72
N GLU A 263 -17.94 -11.46 6.77
CA GLU A 263 -18.86 -12.61 6.66
C GLU A 263 -18.74 -13.29 5.29
N LYS A 264 -18.55 -12.51 4.23
CA LYS A 264 -18.50 -13.04 2.85
C LYS A 264 -17.13 -13.56 2.42
N PHE A 265 -16.06 -12.87 2.79
CA PHE A 265 -14.70 -13.13 2.30
C PHE A 265 -13.75 -13.62 3.40
N GLY A 266 -14.23 -13.76 4.63
CA GLY A 266 -13.43 -14.22 5.76
C GLY A 266 -12.18 -13.37 6.02
N GLY A 267 -11.09 -14.04 6.35
CA GLY A 267 -9.80 -13.41 6.59
C GLY A 267 -9.16 -12.75 5.36
N ASN A 268 -9.70 -12.96 4.16
CA ASN A 268 -9.20 -12.37 2.90
C ASN A 268 -10.00 -11.14 2.44
N ALA A 269 -10.83 -10.54 3.32
CA ALA A 269 -11.70 -9.41 2.96
C ALA A 269 -10.93 -8.23 2.33
N GLY A 270 -9.77 -7.88 2.87
CA GLY A 270 -8.93 -6.80 2.36
C GLY A 270 -8.31 -7.12 0.99
N ILE A 271 -7.93 -8.37 0.75
CA ILE A 271 -7.44 -8.80 -0.56
C ILE A 271 -8.59 -8.73 -1.57
N ALA A 272 -9.78 -9.25 -1.21
CA ALA A 272 -10.98 -9.15 -2.04
C ALA A 272 -11.33 -7.69 -2.38
N GLN A 273 -11.21 -6.79 -1.41
CA GLN A 273 -11.45 -5.36 -1.62
C GLN A 273 -10.48 -4.77 -2.67
N GLN A 274 -9.19 -5.11 -2.62
CA GLN A 274 -8.21 -4.63 -3.59
C GLN A 274 -8.47 -5.19 -4.99
N TYR A 275 -8.85 -6.46 -5.12
CA TYR A 275 -9.25 -7.06 -6.40
C TYR A 275 -10.46 -6.35 -7.01
N LEU A 276 -11.49 -6.14 -6.21
CA LEU A 276 -12.70 -5.42 -6.63
C LEU A 276 -12.39 -3.98 -7.05
N PHE A 277 -11.59 -3.28 -6.25
CA PHE A 277 -11.22 -1.89 -6.49
C PHE A 277 -10.39 -1.72 -7.78
N HIS A 278 -9.37 -2.57 -7.98
CA HIS A 278 -8.53 -2.57 -9.17
C HIS A 278 -9.34 -2.89 -10.43
N TYR A 279 -10.18 -3.92 -10.37
CA TYR A 279 -11.06 -4.33 -11.47
C TYR A 279 -11.95 -3.17 -11.95
N ILE A 280 -12.64 -2.50 -11.04
CA ILE A 280 -13.57 -1.42 -11.41
C ILE A 280 -12.84 -0.20 -11.96
N ARG A 281 -11.68 0.16 -11.40
CA ARG A 281 -10.86 1.25 -11.94
C ARG A 281 -10.40 0.95 -13.35
N THR A 282 -9.98 -0.28 -13.62
CA THR A 282 -9.56 -0.71 -14.97
C THR A 282 -10.73 -0.63 -15.96
N GLN A 283 -11.91 -1.13 -15.59
CA GLN A 283 -13.12 -1.03 -16.43
C GLN A 283 -13.53 0.42 -16.68
N SER A 284 -13.47 1.29 -15.67
CA SER A 284 -13.81 2.72 -15.82
C SER A 284 -12.83 3.49 -16.70
N SER A 285 -11.60 3.02 -16.83
CA SER A 285 -10.58 3.61 -17.70
C SER A 285 -10.74 3.19 -19.15
N LEU A 286 -11.33 2.03 -19.42
CA LEU A 286 -11.61 1.52 -20.77
C LEU A 286 -12.88 2.15 -21.39
N GLN A 287 -13.73 2.79 -20.58
CA GLN A 287 -14.97 3.45 -21.03
C GLN A 287 -14.81 4.95 -21.32
N LYS A 288 -13.62 5.49 -21.13
CA LYS A 288 -13.25 6.89 -21.47
C LYS A 288 -12.35 6.92 -22.70
#